data_b5da42002f719f5eef3a6d829e0f09b4
#
_entry.id   b5da42002f719f5eef3a6d829e0f09b4
#
_cell.length_a   1.000
_cell.length_b   1.000
_cell.length_c   1.000
_cell.angle_alpha   90.00
_cell.angle_beta   90.00
_cell.angle_gamma   90.00
#
_symmetry.space_group_name_H-M   'P 1'
#
loop_
_entity.id
_entity.type
_entity.pdbx_description
1 polymer ?
#
loop_
_entity_poly.entity_id
_entity_poly.type
_entity_poly.pdbx_seq_one_letter_code
_entity_poly.pdbx_strand_id
1 'polypeptide(L)'
;MRLPLVLTLLFATCLGIAQQTMPRMTTVEPSNGKAGDVLTVAGENLTKPPVVKIYLTDGKNDFECEVTEQAATAVKIKIPVKVKPGRWSLMILTGPKDQRLIEQPVRVTVE
;
A
#
# COMPACT_ATOMS: atom_id res chain seq x y z
N MET A 1 -47.22 4.14 -19.20
CA MET A 1 -46.68 4.06 -18.99
C MET A 1 -45.76 3.84 -18.58
N ARG A 2 -45.55 3.73 -18.44
CA ARG A 2 -44.70 3.51 -18.06
C ARG A 2 -43.68 3.31 -17.67
N LEU A 3 -43.34 3.17 -17.50
CA LEU A 3 -42.39 2.98 -17.15
C LEU A 3 -41.46 2.71 -16.82
N PRO A 4 -41.33 2.73 -16.83
CA PRO A 4 -40.39 2.41 -16.52
C PRO A 4 -39.50 2.53 -16.23
N LEU A 5 -39.32 2.62 -16.18
CA LEU A 5 -38.35 2.77 -15.88
C LEU A 5 -37.61 2.60 -15.17
N VAL A 6 -37.63 2.54 -15.01
CA VAL A 6 -36.92 2.52 -14.24
C VAL A 6 -36.06 1.93 -14.02
N LEU A 7 -35.86 1.66 -14.32
CA LEU A 7 -34.94 1.18 -14.09
C LEU A 7 -34.00 1.31 -13.78
N THR A 8 -33.99 1.35 -13.86
CA THR A 8 -33.07 1.54 -13.60
C THR A 8 -32.28 1.54 -12.94
N LEU A 9 -32.21 1.61 -13.01
CA LEU A 9 -31.40 1.73 -12.30
C LEU A 9 -30.75 1.00 -11.71
N LEU A 10 -30.84 0.58 -11.75
CA LEU A 10 -30.21 -0.03 -11.14
C LEU A 10 -29.15 -0.33 -11.19
N PHE A 11 -28.85 -0.26 -11.72
CA PHE A 11 -27.71 -0.50 -11.69
C PHE A 11 -27.00 -0.10 -11.13
N ALA A 12 -27.17 0.15 -11.17
CA ALA A 12 -26.48 0.60 -10.63
C ALA A 12 -25.90 0.16 -9.79
N THR A 13 -26.01 -0.09 -9.66
CA THR A 13 -25.49 -0.43 -8.86
C THR A 13 -24.70 -1.21 -8.84
N CYS A 14 -24.74 -1.57 -9.16
CA CYS A 14 -23.97 -2.30 -9.04
C CYS A 14 -22.87 -2.14 -9.10
N LEU A 15 -22.63 -1.74 -9.23
CA LEU A 15 -21.62 -1.51 -9.36
C LEU A 15 -20.87 -1.48 -8.51
N GLY A 16 -21.00 -1.33 -8.06
CA GLY A 16 -20.18 -1.14 -7.37
C GLY A 16 -19.51 -1.91 -6.78
N ILE A 17 -19.65 -2.21 -7.05
CA ILE A 17 -19.25 -2.76 -6.59
C ILE A 17 -18.35 -3.39 -6.32
N ALA A 18 -18.58 -3.82 -6.04
CA ALA A 18 -17.67 -4.72 -5.78
C ALA A 18 -16.36 -4.38 -6.13
N GLN A 19 -16.09 -3.23 -6.01
CA GLN A 19 -14.87 -2.80 -6.34
C GLN A 19 -13.86 -3.26 -5.41
N GLN A 20 -12.87 -3.86 -5.92
CA GLN A 20 -11.74 -4.20 -5.16
C GLN A 20 -10.92 -2.99 -4.96
N THR A 21 -10.59 -2.65 -3.75
CA THR A 21 -9.69 -1.57 -3.49
C THR A 21 -8.29 -2.13 -3.43
N MET A 22 -7.51 -1.84 -4.45
CA MET A 22 -6.12 -2.27 -4.50
C MET A 22 -5.24 -1.18 -3.94
N PRO A 23 -4.43 -1.48 -2.94
CA PRO A 23 -3.49 -0.50 -2.43
C PRO A 23 -2.37 -0.29 -3.44
N ARG A 24 -1.92 0.95 -3.56
CA ARG A 24 -0.87 1.27 -4.49
C ARG A 24 -0.06 2.43 -3.97
N MET A 25 1.24 2.28 -3.96
CA MET A 25 2.16 3.33 -3.58
C MET A 25 2.69 4.01 -4.83
N THR A 26 2.81 5.33 -4.79
CA THR A 26 3.26 6.10 -5.94
C THR A 26 4.59 6.77 -5.71
N THR A 27 4.83 7.30 -4.50
CA THR A 27 6.08 7.98 -4.21
C THR A 27 6.49 7.74 -2.77
N VAL A 28 7.75 8.00 -2.47
CA VAL A 28 8.25 7.97 -1.10
C VAL A 28 9.15 9.17 -0.91
N GLU A 29 9.05 9.82 0.26
CA GLU A 29 9.86 10.98 0.57
C GLU A 29 10.31 10.94 2.01
N PRO A 30 11.59 11.13 2.24
CA PRO A 30 12.66 11.14 1.23
C PRO A 30 12.82 9.76 0.64
N SER A 31 13.41 9.67 -0.55
CA SER A 31 13.59 8.38 -1.21
C SER A 31 14.82 7.65 -0.72
N ASN A 32 15.56 8.26 0.20
CA ASN A 32 16.72 7.62 0.81
C ASN A 32 16.74 7.93 2.29
N GLY A 33 17.37 7.08 3.05
CA GLY A 33 17.47 7.26 4.49
C GLY A 33 18.32 6.19 5.11
N LYS A 34 18.47 6.30 6.42
CA LYS A 34 19.26 5.36 7.19
C LYS A 34 18.32 4.48 8.02
N ALA A 35 18.85 3.38 8.52
CA ALA A 35 18.10 2.54 9.44
C ALA A 35 17.55 3.41 10.57
N GLY A 36 16.26 3.23 10.86
CA GLY A 36 15.59 4.00 11.89
C GLY A 36 14.92 5.27 11.40
N ASP A 37 15.23 5.73 10.20
CA ASP A 37 14.59 6.92 9.68
C ASP A 37 13.14 6.66 9.29
N VAL A 38 12.32 7.70 9.35
CA VAL A 38 10.92 7.62 8.99
C VAL A 38 10.74 8.18 7.59
N LEU A 39 10.07 7.42 6.75
CA LEU A 39 9.77 7.83 5.38
C LEU A 39 8.26 7.99 5.23
N THR A 40 7.85 8.94 4.40
CA THR A 40 6.45 9.14 4.08
C THR A 40 6.18 8.58 2.69
N VAL A 41 5.27 7.62 2.62
CA VAL A 41 4.90 6.98 1.36
C VAL A 41 3.53 7.48 0.97
N ALA A 42 3.41 7.98 -0.25
CA ALA A 42 2.13 8.45 -0.76
C ALA A 42 1.56 7.42 -1.72
N GLY A 43 0.25 7.36 -1.80
CA GLY A 43 -0.40 6.42 -2.68
C GLY A 43 -1.91 6.44 -2.53
N GLU A 44 -2.53 5.31 -2.79
CA GLU A 44 -3.98 5.17 -2.73
C GLU A 44 -4.35 3.89 -1.99
N ASN A 45 -5.45 3.96 -1.25
CA ASN A 45 -6.01 2.81 -0.54
C ASN A 45 -5.01 2.18 0.42
N LEU A 46 -4.30 3.03 1.15
CA LEU A 46 -3.25 2.57 2.04
C LEU A 46 -3.74 2.36 3.48
N THR A 47 -5.05 2.41 3.71
CA THR A 47 -5.59 2.17 5.03
C THR A 47 -5.48 0.70 5.43
N LYS A 48 -5.75 0.44 6.67
CA LYS A 48 -5.78 -0.92 7.19
C LYS A 48 -7.24 -1.28 7.51
N PRO A 49 -7.88 -2.24 6.81
CA PRO A 49 -7.39 -2.86 5.61
C PRO A 49 -7.51 -1.94 4.41
N PRO A 50 -6.95 -2.25 3.26
CA PRO A 50 -6.39 -3.53 2.88
C PRO A 50 -4.91 -3.73 3.20
N VAL A 51 -4.19 -2.68 3.58
CA VAL A 51 -2.76 -2.81 3.86
C VAL A 51 -2.58 -3.28 5.30
N VAL A 52 -2.05 -4.48 5.47
CA VAL A 52 -1.84 -5.05 6.79
C VAL A 52 -0.41 -4.82 7.26
N LYS A 53 0.55 -5.02 6.38
CA LYS A 53 1.96 -4.83 6.69
C LYS A 53 2.69 -4.29 5.49
N ILE A 54 3.81 -3.64 5.74
CA ILE A 54 4.66 -3.08 4.70
C ILE A 54 6.07 -3.59 4.93
N TYR A 55 6.72 -3.99 3.85
CA TYR A 55 8.07 -4.56 3.88
C TYR A 55 8.99 -3.82 2.96
N LEU A 56 10.29 -3.88 3.28
CA LEU A 56 11.34 -3.58 2.33
C LEU A 56 11.90 -4.89 1.84
N THR A 57 12.08 -5.03 0.54
CA THR A 57 12.56 -6.27 -0.05
C THR A 57 13.64 -6.00 -1.08
N ASP A 58 14.62 -6.90 -1.14
CA ASP A 58 15.63 -6.86 -2.19
C ASP A 58 15.47 -8.02 -3.17
N GLY A 59 14.33 -8.72 -3.08
CA GLY A 59 14.04 -9.86 -3.92
C GLY A 59 14.41 -11.18 -3.25
N LYS A 60 15.24 -11.14 -2.21
CA LYS A 60 15.61 -12.33 -1.46
C LYS A 60 15.25 -12.20 0.00
N ASN A 61 15.43 -11.01 0.55
CA ASN A 61 15.18 -10.78 1.97
C ASN A 61 14.07 -9.73 2.12
N ASP A 62 13.14 -10.00 3.02
CA ASP A 62 12.03 -9.09 3.29
C ASP A 62 12.10 -8.69 4.75
N PHE A 63 12.03 -7.38 5.00
CA PHE A 63 12.06 -6.86 6.36
C PHE A 63 10.82 -6.03 6.59
N GLU A 64 10.09 -6.37 7.63
CA GLU A 64 8.87 -5.65 7.97
C GLU A 64 9.20 -4.26 8.49
N CYS A 65 8.53 -3.24 7.95
CA CYS A 65 8.69 -1.88 8.41
C CYS A 65 7.67 -1.56 9.48
N GLU A 66 8.09 -0.80 10.47
CA GLU A 66 7.14 -0.33 11.46
C GLU A 66 6.33 0.80 10.84
N VAL A 67 5.01 0.71 10.91
CA VAL A 67 4.11 1.74 10.40
C VAL A 67 3.77 2.66 11.57
N THR A 68 4.19 3.92 11.49
CA THR A 68 3.95 4.87 12.57
C THR A 68 2.66 5.67 12.36
N GLU A 69 2.27 5.90 11.12
CA GLU A 69 0.99 6.54 10.80
C GLU A 69 0.46 5.93 9.53
N GLN A 70 -0.86 5.79 9.45
CA GLN A 70 -1.46 5.16 8.29
C GLN A 70 -2.77 5.85 7.93
N ALA A 71 -2.86 6.31 6.69
CA ALA A 71 -4.06 6.93 6.16
C ALA A 71 -4.23 6.45 4.72
N ALA A 72 -5.36 6.78 4.12
CA ALA A 72 -5.69 6.27 2.79
C ALA A 72 -4.68 6.68 1.73
N THR A 73 -4.13 7.89 1.85
CA THR A 73 -3.25 8.42 0.81
C THR A 73 -1.81 8.52 1.24
N ALA A 74 -1.49 8.19 2.49
CA ALA A 74 -0.12 8.31 2.97
C ALA A 74 0.10 7.40 4.17
N VAL A 75 1.28 6.82 4.24
CA VAL A 75 1.71 6.08 5.42
C VAL A 75 3.12 6.50 5.76
N LYS A 76 3.41 6.51 7.06
CA LYS A 76 4.76 6.75 7.51
C LYS A 76 5.33 5.45 8.02
N ILE A 77 6.49 5.10 7.51
CA ILE A 77 7.16 3.86 7.87
C ILE A 77 8.56 4.16 8.37
N LYS A 78 9.05 3.27 9.20
CA LYS A 78 10.39 3.39 9.73
C LYS A 78 11.26 2.32 9.11
N ILE A 79 12.43 2.71 8.63
CA ILE A 79 13.37 1.76 8.03
C ILE A 79 13.86 0.82 9.12
N PRO A 80 13.71 -0.51 8.94
CA PRO A 80 14.16 -1.46 9.97
C PRO A 80 15.67 -1.39 10.17
N VAL A 81 16.09 -1.59 11.40
CA VAL A 81 17.52 -1.49 11.72
C VAL A 81 18.33 -2.60 11.10
N LYS A 82 17.70 -3.69 10.71
CA LYS A 82 18.42 -4.83 10.13
C LYS A 82 18.67 -4.72 8.64
N VAL A 83 18.11 -3.71 8.00
CA VAL A 83 18.24 -3.55 6.56
C VAL A 83 19.63 -3.03 6.24
N LYS A 84 20.29 -3.68 5.30
CA LYS A 84 21.62 -3.27 4.89
C LYS A 84 21.55 -2.12 3.90
N PRO A 85 22.60 -1.33 3.78
CA PRO A 85 22.63 -0.27 2.78
C PRO A 85 22.41 -0.85 1.39
N GLY A 86 21.71 -0.10 0.56
CA GLY A 86 21.44 -0.54 -0.80
C GLY A 86 20.08 -0.07 -1.24
N ARG A 87 19.65 -0.59 -2.39
CA ARG A 87 18.39 -0.21 -2.98
C ARG A 87 17.35 -1.29 -2.67
N TRP A 88 16.22 -0.86 -2.15
CA TRP A 88 15.15 -1.75 -1.72
C TRP A 88 13.84 -1.34 -2.34
N SER A 89 12.96 -2.29 -2.59
CA SER A 89 11.62 -2.01 -3.05
C SER A 89 10.65 -2.10 -1.89
N LEU A 90 9.56 -1.35 -1.98
CA LEU A 90 8.50 -1.46 -1.00
C LEU A 90 7.53 -2.55 -1.42
N MET A 91 6.98 -3.25 -0.43
CA MET A 91 6.08 -4.35 -0.68
C MET A 91 4.96 -4.29 0.34
N ILE A 92 3.75 -4.57 -0.10
CA ILE A 92 2.56 -4.52 0.75
C ILE A 92 2.04 -5.92 0.97
N LEU A 93 1.71 -6.24 2.21
CA LEU A 93 0.94 -7.43 2.52
C LEU A 93 -0.51 -7.00 2.68
N THR A 94 -1.38 -7.55 1.85
CA THR A 94 -2.81 -7.27 1.94
C THR A 94 -3.48 -8.27 2.85
N GLY A 95 -4.65 -7.92 3.35
CA GLY A 95 -5.40 -8.79 4.22
C GLY A 95 -6.53 -8.07 4.86
N PRO A 96 -7.13 -8.68 5.89
CA PRO A 96 -6.74 -9.91 6.57
C PRO A 96 -7.10 -11.18 5.82
N LYS A 97 -8.04 -11.12 4.85
CA LYS A 97 -8.39 -12.29 4.06
C LYS A 97 -7.65 -12.27 2.75
N ASP A 98 -7.35 -13.46 2.24
CA ASP A 98 -6.69 -13.60 0.93
C ASP A 98 -5.41 -12.78 0.90
N GLN A 99 -4.56 -13.00 1.88
CA GLN A 99 -3.33 -12.24 1.99
C GLN A 99 -2.43 -12.44 0.79
N ARG A 100 -1.89 -11.34 0.28
CA ARG A 100 -0.99 -11.37 -0.85
C ARG A 100 0.13 -10.37 -0.61
N LEU A 101 1.32 -10.73 -1.07
CA LEU A 101 2.45 -9.82 -1.07
C LEU A 101 2.53 -9.19 -2.45
N ILE A 102 2.46 -7.88 -2.50
CA ILE A 102 2.47 -7.15 -3.77
C ILE A 102 3.61 -6.17 -3.75
N GLU A 103 4.57 -6.38 -4.64
CA GLU A 103 5.70 -5.47 -4.75
C GLU A 103 5.26 -4.18 -5.42
N GLN A 104 5.70 -3.06 -4.87
CA GLN A 104 5.31 -1.75 -5.35
C GLN A 104 6.39 -1.17 -6.24
N PRO A 105 6.03 -0.24 -7.15
CA PRO A 105 7.04 0.35 -8.03
C PRO A 105 7.88 1.43 -7.37
N VAL A 106 7.85 1.52 -6.05
CA VAL A 106 8.54 2.55 -5.29
C VAL A 106 9.77 1.94 -4.65
N ARG A 107 10.89 2.63 -4.77
CA ARG A 107 12.15 2.14 -4.23
C ARG A 107 12.74 3.10 -3.22
N VAL A 108 13.46 2.53 -2.26
CA VAL A 108 14.11 3.28 -1.20
C VAL A 108 15.58 2.90 -1.22
N THR A 109 16.43 3.93 -1.12
CA THR A 109 17.87 3.70 -0.96
C THR A 109 18.19 3.82 0.51
N VAL A 110 18.74 2.76 1.09
CA VAL A 110 19.17 2.76 2.48
C VAL A 110 20.65 3.03 2.52
N GLU A 111 21.03 4.03 3.33
CA GLU A 111 22.41 4.47 3.42
C GLU A 111 23.12 3.86 4.59
#